data_84b7cd47dcae5214587ee6857e6b2407
#
_entry.id   84b7cd47dcae5214587ee6857e6b2407
#
_cell.length_a   1.000
_cell.length_b   1.000
_cell.length_c   1.000
_cell.angle_alpha   90.00
_cell.angle_beta   90.00
_cell.angle_gamma   90.00
#
_symmetry.space_group_name_H-M   'P 1'
#
loop_
_entity.id
_entity.type
_entity.pdbx_description
1 polymer ?
#
loop_
_entity_poly.entity_id
_entity_poly.type
_entity_poly.pdbx_seq_one_letter_code
_entity_poly.pdbx_strand_id
1 'polypeptide(L)'
;MQTDNRLFFLLLASLPFLSSCQSGPHKPTFTDSPTAGEITIVCDDSYQPLISVESDTFHSIYQNATVHIKYLSEGEAFKELVNNDSVRAIISCRELNQSEKDYFIGRKIIPRVTKIAIDAVALVINNENTDSLIRFDQLRKIVNGGFTSWKQLDSKSILDSIVLVFDKSGSANARYLQQTFELDKSALPKNWFATNSSSEVVDYVSKNKNAIGVISVNWISDRDDPMTDQFLNKIRVVELSPRDASQFTGEFYKPYQAYIALKQYPLTRDVFIISREGRNGLGTGFAAFVAGDQGQRLIRLMGMLPATMPVRLIQVN
;
A
#
# COMPACT_ATOMS: atom_id res chain seq x y z
N MET A 1 26.20 99.27 3.95
CA MET A 1 26.76 98.12 3.14
C MET A 1 25.83 96.95 3.29
N GLN A 2 25.02 96.72 2.30
CA GLN A 2 24.09 95.60 2.21
C GLN A 2 24.87 94.45 1.63
N THR A 3 24.78 93.24 2.22
CA THR A 3 25.22 92.04 1.58
C THR A 3 24.06 91.02 1.64
N ASP A 4 23.72 90.53 0.48
CA ASP A 4 22.64 89.65 0.13
C ASP A 4 22.55 88.32 0.87
N ASN A 5 21.38 88.09 1.44
CA ASN A 5 20.94 86.91 2.13
C ASN A 5 19.93 86.15 1.25
N ARG A 6 20.31 85.77 0.01
CA ARG A 6 19.39 85.12 -0.95
C ARG A 6 19.83 83.75 -1.48
N LEU A 7 20.77 83.11 -0.83
CA LEU A 7 21.33 81.84 -1.39
C LEU A 7 21.19 80.64 -0.45
N PHE A 8 20.26 80.63 0.52
CA PHE A 8 20.13 79.52 1.48
C PHE A 8 18.78 78.82 1.49
N PHE A 9 17.88 79.09 0.51
CA PHE A 9 16.52 78.57 0.53
C PHE A 9 16.18 77.61 -0.64
N LEU A 10 17.17 77.06 -1.36
CA LEU A 10 16.90 76.26 -2.56
C LEU A 10 17.48 74.81 -2.51
N LEU A 11 17.80 74.31 -1.31
CA LEU A 11 18.38 72.93 -1.19
C LEU A 11 17.63 72.04 -0.23
N LEU A 12 16.30 72.26 -0.01
CA LEU A 12 15.51 71.41 0.90
C LEU A 12 14.21 70.88 0.30
N ALA A 13 14.15 70.68 -1.03
CA ALA A 13 12.94 70.22 -1.71
C ALA A 13 13.13 69.02 -2.67
N SER A 14 14.04 68.10 -2.35
CA SER A 14 14.22 66.90 -3.19
C SER A 14 14.53 65.61 -2.43
N LEU A 15 13.75 65.29 -1.39
CA LEU A 15 13.66 63.94 -0.85
C LEU A 15 12.19 63.74 -0.41
N PRO A 16 11.32 63.18 -1.18
CA PRO A 16 10.81 61.86 -0.95
C PRO A 16 10.39 61.20 -2.25
N PHE A 17 10.65 59.99 -2.45
CA PHE A 17 9.86 59.00 -3.25
C PHE A 17 10.74 57.73 -3.48
N LEU A 18 11.20 57.16 -2.37
CA LEU A 18 11.66 55.76 -2.39
C LEU A 18 10.82 54.92 -1.41
N SER A 19 9.48 55.06 -1.46
CA SER A 19 8.59 54.00 -0.98
C SER A 19 8.29 53.09 -2.16
N SER A 20 9.27 52.28 -2.50
CA SER A 20 9.10 51.16 -3.42
C SER A 20 8.11 50.16 -2.81
N CYS A 21 6.92 50.09 -3.38
CA CYS A 21 5.98 49.01 -3.16
C CYS A 21 6.64 47.65 -3.38
N GLN A 22 7.02 47.00 -2.32
CA GLN A 22 7.28 45.54 -2.32
C GLN A 22 5.97 44.80 -2.00
N SER A 23 4.96 44.95 -2.85
CA SER A 23 3.86 43.99 -2.94
C SER A 23 4.12 43.07 -4.15
N GLY A 24 5.18 42.28 -4.07
CA GLY A 24 5.29 41.11 -4.91
C GLY A 24 4.15 40.11 -4.53
N PRO A 25 3.63 39.34 -5.46
CA PRO A 25 2.62 38.36 -5.13
C PRO A 25 3.15 37.49 -3.99
N HIS A 26 2.38 37.41 -2.88
CA HIS A 26 2.68 36.53 -1.77
C HIS A 26 2.86 35.13 -2.32
N LYS A 27 4.10 34.66 -2.48
CA LYS A 27 4.35 33.25 -2.71
C LYS A 27 3.79 32.52 -1.49
N PRO A 28 2.89 31.55 -1.68
CA PRO A 28 2.38 30.79 -0.57
C PRO A 28 3.57 30.21 0.18
N THR A 29 3.73 30.56 1.46
CA THR A 29 4.74 30.00 2.36
C THR A 29 4.28 28.59 2.70
N PHE A 30 4.85 27.61 2.02
CA PHE A 30 4.64 26.21 2.36
C PHE A 30 5.37 25.88 3.65
N THR A 31 4.72 25.17 4.55
CA THR A 31 5.24 24.80 5.86
C THR A 31 6.11 23.53 5.84
N ASP A 32 6.17 22.83 4.70
CA ASP A 32 6.89 21.57 4.55
C ASP A 32 7.79 21.55 3.30
N SER A 33 8.85 20.74 3.37
CA SER A 33 9.79 20.40 2.31
C SER A 33 9.89 18.88 2.17
N PRO A 34 10.65 18.32 1.19
CA PRO A 34 10.80 16.87 1.06
C PRO A 34 11.36 16.14 2.29
N THR A 35 12.04 16.87 3.20
CA THR A 35 12.76 16.30 4.35
C THR A 35 12.41 16.96 5.68
N ALA A 36 11.43 17.86 5.71
CA ALA A 36 11.02 18.55 6.93
C ALA A 36 9.54 18.96 6.87
N GLY A 37 8.90 19.07 8.04
CA GLY A 37 7.49 19.45 8.17
C GLY A 37 6.63 18.31 8.70
N GLU A 38 5.33 18.45 8.60
CA GLU A 38 4.34 17.52 9.14
C GLU A 38 3.22 17.31 8.13
N ILE A 39 2.90 16.03 7.84
CA ILE A 39 1.82 15.65 6.91
C ILE A 39 1.09 14.40 7.39
N THR A 40 -0.11 14.18 6.84
CA THR A 40 -0.85 12.93 6.98
C THR A 40 -0.87 12.17 5.64
N ILE A 41 -0.54 10.87 5.72
CA ILE A 41 -0.69 9.90 4.64
C ILE A 41 -1.67 8.83 5.12
N VAL A 42 -2.54 8.36 4.23
CA VAL A 42 -3.42 7.23 4.52
C VAL A 42 -2.88 5.99 3.81
N CYS A 43 -2.85 4.88 4.51
CA CYS A 43 -2.37 3.61 3.99
C CYS A 43 -3.46 2.55 4.09
N ASP A 44 -3.60 1.73 3.05
CA ASP A 44 -4.37 0.50 3.15
C ASP A 44 -3.78 -0.40 4.25
N ASP A 45 -4.64 -0.92 5.14
CA ASP A 45 -4.27 -1.74 6.29
C ASP A 45 -3.42 -2.97 5.91
N SER A 46 -3.61 -3.48 4.69
CA SER A 46 -2.83 -4.60 4.16
C SER A 46 -1.32 -4.34 4.17
N TYR A 47 -0.88 -3.07 4.15
CA TYR A 47 0.53 -2.68 4.07
C TYR A 47 1.08 -2.10 5.38
N GLN A 48 0.35 -2.27 6.50
CA GLN A 48 0.76 -1.72 7.79
C GLN A 48 2.18 -2.13 8.21
N PRO A 49 2.60 -3.41 8.18
CA PRO A 49 3.96 -3.78 8.58
C PRO A 49 5.03 -3.08 7.73
N LEU A 50 4.90 -3.09 6.41
CA LEU A 50 5.84 -2.42 5.51
C LEU A 50 5.93 -0.92 5.79
N ILE A 51 4.78 -0.23 5.82
CA ILE A 51 4.76 1.24 5.88
C ILE A 51 5.13 1.75 7.28
N SER A 52 4.92 0.97 8.34
CA SER A 52 5.46 1.28 9.66
C SER A 52 6.99 1.34 9.63
N VAL A 53 7.64 0.31 9.11
CA VAL A 53 9.12 0.24 9.02
C VAL A 53 9.67 1.34 8.09
N GLU A 54 9.01 1.60 6.96
CA GLU A 54 9.40 2.70 6.04
C GLU A 54 9.31 4.07 6.72
N SER A 55 8.22 4.32 7.46
CA SER A 55 7.99 5.57 8.19
C SER A 55 9.02 5.77 9.31
N ASP A 56 9.27 4.73 10.11
CA ASP A 56 10.22 4.78 11.21
C ASP A 56 11.65 5.02 10.69
N THR A 57 12.02 4.36 9.59
CA THR A 57 13.32 4.57 8.95
C THR A 57 13.43 5.98 8.38
N PHE A 58 12.38 6.48 7.73
CA PHE A 58 12.32 7.84 7.21
C PHE A 58 12.51 8.88 8.32
N HIS A 59 11.81 8.74 9.45
CA HIS A 59 11.94 9.62 10.61
C HIS A 59 13.32 9.57 11.24
N SER A 60 13.97 8.40 11.27
CA SER A 60 15.33 8.26 11.81
C SER A 60 16.36 9.05 10.99
N ILE A 61 16.14 9.19 9.69
CA ILE A 61 17.03 9.90 8.76
C ILE A 61 16.69 11.39 8.72
N TYR A 62 15.41 11.73 8.67
CA TYR A 62 14.91 13.10 8.53
C TYR A 62 14.22 13.56 9.81
N GLN A 63 15.00 13.91 10.83
CA GLN A 63 14.53 14.23 12.18
C GLN A 63 13.59 15.45 12.26
N ASN A 64 13.56 16.30 11.24
CA ASN A 64 12.65 17.43 11.14
C ASN A 64 11.36 17.12 10.33
N ALA A 65 11.17 15.86 9.95
CA ALA A 65 10.00 15.40 9.23
C ALA A 65 9.11 14.54 10.13
N THR A 66 7.80 14.74 10.06
CA THR A 66 6.80 13.90 10.71
C THR A 66 5.75 13.48 9.69
N VAL A 67 5.68 12.19 9.42
CA VAL A 67 4.67 11.59 8.54
C VAL A 67 3.72 10.77 9.40
N HIS A 68 2.51 11.26 9.62
CA HIS A 68 1.46 10.53 10.32
C HIS A 68 0.79 9.55 9.36
N ILE A 69 0.90 8.26 9.64
CA ILE A 69 0.26 7.22 8.85
C ILE A 69 -1.07 6.82 9.50
N LYS A 70 -2.16 6.95 8.75
CA LYS A 70 -3.50 6.49 9.16
C LYS A 70 -3.85 5.23 8.37
N TYR A 71 -4.02 4.10 9.05
CA TYR A 71 -4.38 2.83 8.44
C TYR A 71 -5.89 2.68 8.33
N LEU A 72 -6.39 2.47 7.10
CA LEU A 72 -7.81 2.35 6.78
C LEU A 72 -8.03 1.22 5.77
N SER A 73 -9.28 0.88 5.48
CA SER A 73 -9.57 0.06 4.30
C SER A 73 -9.26 0.84 3.01
N GLU A 74 -8.97 0.13 1.90
CA GLU A 74 -8.67 0.78 0.62
C GLU A 74 -9.79 1.75 0.20
N GLY A 75 -11.05 1.36 0.34
CA GLY A 75 -12.19 2.22 -0.01
C GLY A 75 -12.25 3.50 0.82
N GLU A 76 -11.92 3.43 2.12
CA GLU A 76 -11.85 4.60 3.00
C GLU A 76 -10.64 5.47 2.67
N ALA A 77 -9.48 4.86 2.34
CA ALA A 77 -8.28 5.59 1.96
C ALA A 77 -8.51 6.50 0.74
N PHE A 78 -9.19 5.99 -0.30
CA PHE A 78 -9.54 6.82 -1.46
C PHE A 78 -10.56 7.90 -1.14
N LYS A 79 -11.54 7.64 -0.25
CA LYS A 79 -12.47 8.67 0.23
C LYS A 79 -11.74 9.79 0.98
N GLU A 80 -10.79 9.44 1.85
CA GLU A 80 -9.96 10.42 2.55
C GLU A 80 -9.11 11.24 1.58
N LEU A 81 -8.48 10.63 0.57
CA LEU A 81 -7.69 11.37 -0.42
C LEU A 81 -8.53 12.40 -1.19
N VAL A 82 -9.78 12.06 -1.51
CA VAL A 82 -10.68 12.94 -2.26
C VAL A 82 -11.28 14.03 -1.37
N ASN A 83 -11.75 13.69 -0.15
CA ASN A 83 -12.58 14.57 0.66
C ASN A 83 -11.80 15.35 1.73
N ASN A 84 -10.57 14.97 2.05
CA ASN A 84 -9.76 15.57 3.11
C ASN A 84 -8.48 16.19 2.55
N ASP A 85 -8.45 17.52 2.48
CA ASP A 85 -7.31 18.26 1.93
C ASP A 85 -6.03 18.14 2.79
N SER A 86 -6.13 17.70 4.06
CA SER A 86 -4.99 17.46 4.91
C SER A 86 -4.24 16.15 4.53
N VAL A 87 -4.91 15.21 3.86
CA VAL A 87 -4.29 13.98 3.37
C VAL A 87 -3.48 14.29 2.12
N ARG A 88 -2.16 14.10 2.19
CA ARG A 88 -1.23 14.41 1.10
C ARG A 88 -1.05 13.28 0.11
N ALA A 89 -1.13 12.06 0.58
CA ALA A 89 -0.97 10.87 -0.27
C ALA A 89 -1.71 9.67 0.32
N ILE A 90 -1.92 8.66 -0.51
CA ILE A 90 -2.38 7.34 -0.07
C ILE A 90 -1.44 6.25 -0.58
N ILE A 91 -1.47 5.10 0.12
CA ILE A 91 -0.79 3.88 -0.29
C ILE A 91 -1.85 2.80 -0.52
N SER A 92 -1.85 2.23 -1.72
CA SER A 92 -2.89 1.30 -2.17
C SER A 92 -2.39 0.37 -3.27
N CYS A 93 -3.11 -0.71 -3.52
CA CYS A 93 -2.81 -1.64 -4.63
C CYS A 93 -3.66 -1.39 -5.89
N ARG A 94 -4.26 -0.24 -6.04
CA ARG A 94 -4.87 0.21 -7.29
C ARG A 94 -4.54 1.67 -7.57
N GLU A 95 -4.64 2.04 -8.82
CA GLU A 95 -4.61 3.44 -9.23
C GLU A 95 -5.98 4.12 -9.02
N LEU A 96 -6.01 5.43 -9.26
CA LEU A 96 -7.24 6.21 -9.31
C LEU A 96 -8.16 5.70 -10.42
N ASN A 97 -9.44 5.52 -10.10
CA ASN A 97 -10.47 5.27 -11.10
C ASN A 97 -10.82 6.55 -11.88
N GLN A 98 -11.66 6.44 -12.91
CA GLN A 98 -11.96 7.58 -13.77
C GLN A 98 -12.63 8.74 -13.02
N SER A 99 -13.60 8.48 -12.14
CA SER A 99 -14.26 9.52 -11.37
C SER A 99 -13.34 10.23 -10.38
N GLU A 100 -12.38 9.51 -9.78
CA GLU A 100 -11.35 10.08 -8.93
C GLU A 100 -10.37 10.95 -9.74
N LYS A 101 -9.98 10.51 -10.95
CA LYS A 101 -9.16 11.31 -11.87
C LYS A 101 -9.87 12.61 -12.28
N ASP A 102 -11.14 12.52 -12.67
CA ASP A 102 -11.96 13.67 -13.08
C ASP A 102 -12.12 14.68 -11.94
N TYR A 103 -12.28 14.21 -10.71
CA TYR A 103 -12.33 15.07 -9.52
C TYR A 103 -11.06 15.91 -9.36
N PHE A 104 -9.87 15.29 -9.49
CA PHE A 104 -8.60 16.00 -9.37
C PHE A 104 -8.35 16.95 -10.54
N ILE A 105 -8.69 16.54 -11.77
CA ILE A 105 -8.60 17.39 -12.96
C ILE A 105 -9.47 18.63 -12.80
N GLY A 106 -10.72 18.50 -12.31
CA GLY A 106 -11.61 19.61 -12.03
C GLY A 106 -11.05 20.62 -11.02
N ARG A 107 -10.17 20.19 -10.13
CA ARG A 107 -9.46 21.03 -9.15
C ARG A 107 -8.07 21.48 -9.63
N LYS A 108 -7.70 21.18 -10.87
CA LYS A 108 -6.38 21.48 -11.46
C LYS A 108 -5.23 20.82 -10.68
N ILE A 109 -5.49 19.67 -10.08
CA ILE A 109 -4.50 18.83 -9.39
C ILE A 109 -4.17 17.66 -10.31
N ILE A 110 -2.87 17.39 -10.51
CA ILE A 110 -2.38 16.21 -11.22
C ILE A 110 -1.73 15.28 -10.19
N PRO A 111 -2.43 14.23 -9.73
CA PRO A 111 -1.86 13.30 -8.78
C PRO A 111 -0.66 12.57 -9.37
N ARG A 112 0.39 12.40 -8.57
CA ARG A 112 1.57 11.62 -8.93
C ARG A 112 1.40 10.20 -8.43
N VAL A 113 1.50 9.24 -9.36
CA VAL A 113 1.41 7.81 -9.06
C VAL A 113 2.81 7.22 -9.12
N THR A 114 3.29 6.69 -8.01
CA THR A 114 4.61 6.04 -7.90
C THR A 114 4.40 4.58 -7.53
N LYS A 115 4.74 3.66 -8.43
CA LYS A 115 4.80 2.24 -8.11
C LYS A 115 5.98 1.99 -7.21
N ILE A 116 5.74 1.35 -6.05
CA ILE A 116 6.77 1.08 -5.04
C ILE A 116 7.12 -0.39 -4.92
N ALA A 117 6.16 -1.30 -5.15
CA ALA A 117 6.35 -2.73 -4.97
C ALA A 117 5.42 -3.56 -5.86
N ILE A 118 5.71 -4.86 -5.95
CA ILE A 118 4.73 -5.89 -6.32
C ILE A 118 4.50 -6.76 -5.08
N ASP A 119 3.26 -6.77 -4.60
CA ASP A 119 2.78 -7.57 -3.49
C ASP A 119 2.31 -8.95 -3.98
N ALA A 120 2.36 -9.95 -3.11
CA ALA A 120 1.66 -11.20 -3.28
C ALA A 120 0.53 -11.32 -2.25
N VAL A 121 -0.67 -11.66 -2.71
CA VAL A 121 -1.77 -12.02 -1.83
C VAL A 121 -1.56 -13.45 -1.35
N ALA A 122 -1.19 -13.60 -0.09
CA ALA A 122 -0.96 -14.89 0.55
C ALA A 122 -2.28 -15.47 1.06
N LEU A 123 -2.46 -16.77 0.86
CA LEU A 123 -3.51 -17.55 1.49
C LEU A 123 -2.90 -18.31 2.67
N VAL A 124 -3.55 -18.24 3.82
CA VAL A 124 -3.09 -18.88 5.04
C VAL A 124 -4.19 -19.75 5.64
N ILE A 125 -3.82 -20.90 6.16
CA ILE A 125 -4.71 -21.87 6.82
C ILE A 125 -4.18 -22.23 8.19
N ASN A 126 -5.02 -22.83 9.02
CA ASN A 126 -4.60 -23.34 10.32
C ASN A 126 -3.48 -24.38 10.18
N ASN A 127 -2.54 -24.41 11.14
CA ASN A 127 -1.40 -25.32 11.09
C ASN A 127 -1.80 -26.81 11.11
N GLU A 128 -2.96 -27.13 11.71
CA GLU A 128 -3.49 -28.48 11.74
C GLU A 128 -4.26 -28.88 10.46
N ASN A 129 -4.52 -27.91 9.55
CA ASN A 129 -5.07 -28.21 8.25
C ASN A 129 -3.95 -28.64 7.30
N THR A 130 -4.05 -29.85 6.76
CA THR A 130 -3.03 -30.42 5.86
C THR A 130 -3.26 -30.11 4.38
N ASP A 131 -4.42 -29.55 4.03
CA ASP A 131 -4.83 -29.28 2.65
C ASP A 131 -4.23 -27.97 2.14
N SER A 132 -2.89 -27.87 2.11
CA SER A 132 -2.16 -26.64 1.78
C SER A 132 -1.81 -26.47 0.30
N LEU A 133 -2.11 -27.46 -0.55
CA LEU A 133 -1.85 -27.40 -1.99
C LEU A 133 -3.16 -27.15 -2.74
N ILE A 134 -3.33 -25.97 -3.31
CA ILE A 134 -4.56 -25.59 -3.98
C ILE A 134 -4.26 -25.18 -5.43
N ARG A 135 -4.91 -25.84 -6.40
CA ARG A 135 -4.80 -25.41 -7.79
C ARG A 135 -5.57 -24.10 -8.02
N PHE A 136 -5.12 -23.31 -8.97
CA PHE A 136 -5.74 -22.03 -9.28
C PHE A 136 -7.22 -22.17 -9.73
N ASP A 137 -7.57 -23.21 -10.45
CA ASP A 137 -8.95 -23.51 -10.83
C ASP A 137 -9.83 -23.92 -9.62
N GLN A 138 -9.26 -24.63 -8.64
CA GLN A 138 -9.92 -24.95 -7.38
C GLN A 138 -10.13 -23.70 -6.53
N LEU A 139 -9.12 -22.84 -6.45
CA LEU A 139 -9.23 -21.55 -5.77
C LEU A 139 -10.35 -20.70 -6.38
N ARG A 140 -10.46 -20.65 -7.70
CA ARG A 140 -11.60 -19.98 -8.38
C ARG A 140 -12.95 -20.51 -7.88
N LYS A 141 -13.09 -21.82 -7.73
CA LYS A 141 -14.33 -22.44 -7.23
C LYS A 141 -14.61 -22.12 -5.76
N ILE A 142 -13.55 -22.02 -4.93
CA ILE A 142 -13.69 -21.59 -3.53
C ILE A 142 -14.15 -20.13 -3.47
N VAL A 143 -13.47 -19.26 -4.22
CA VAL A 143 -13.70 -17.81 -4.19
C VAL A 143 -15.09 -17.46 -4.72
N ASN A 144 -15.61 -18.16 -5.72
CA ASN A 144 -16.98 -17.93 -6.25
C ASN A 144 -18.08 -18.71 -5.50
N GLY A 145 -17.74 -19.45 -4.42
CA GLY A 145 -18.70 -20.22 -3.63
C GLY A 145 -19.15 -21.54 -4.26
N GLY A 146 -18.51 -21.97 -5.37
CA GLY A 146 -18.76 -23.27 -5.99
C GLY A 146 -18.20 -24.44 -5.17
N PHE A 147 -17.08 -24.22 -4.48
CA PHE A 147 -16.56 -25.12 -3.46
C PHE A 147 -16.79 -24.51 -2.08
N THR A 148 -17.57 -25.18 -1.25
CA THR A 148 -17.93 -24.76 0.10
C THR A 148 -17.43 -25.73 1.17
N SER A 149 -16.80 -26.83 0.76
CA SER A 149 -16.27 -27.86 1.65
C SER A 149 -14.86 -28.29 1.22
N TRP A 150 -13.98 -28.53 2.18
CA TRP A 150 -12.64 -29.08 1.97
C TRP A 150 -12.67 -30.47 1.30
N LYS A 151 -13.71 -31.25 1.56
CA LYS A 151 -13.93 -32.56 0.89
C LYS A 151 -14.10 -32.48 -0.63
N GLN A 152 -14.46 -31.28 -1.14
CA GLN A 152 -14.54 -31.03 -2.60
C GLN A 152 -13.14 -30.76 -3.21
N LEU A 153 -12.16 -30.37 -2.38
CA LEU A 153 -10.76 -30.24 -2.78
C LEU A 153 -10.04 -31.59 -2.71
N ASP A 154 -10.13 -32.24 -1.56
CA ASP A 154 -9.65 -33.60 -1.34
C ASP A 154 -10.73 -34.43 -0.61
N SER A 155 -11.17 -35.52 -1.23
CA SER A 155 -12.18 -36.43 -0.67
C SER A 155 -11.74 -37.10 0.65
N LYS A 156 -10.43 -37.09 0.97
CA LYS A 156 -9.87 -37.60 2.22
C LYS A 156 -9.84 -36.57 3.34
N SER A 157 -10.14 -35.30 3.03
CA SER A 157 -10.18 -34.26 4.04
C SER A 157 -11.20 -34.58 5.12
N ILE A 158 -10.84 -34.37 6.38
CA ILE A 158 -11.73 -34.52 7.52
C ILE A 158 -12.52 -33.25 7.84
N LEU A 159 -12.17 -32.14 7.14
CA LEU A 159 -12.79 -30.83 7.31
C LEU A 159 -14.01 -30.68 6.39
N ASP A 160 -15.02 -29.97 6.88
CA ASP A 160 -16.25 -29.73 6.12
C ASP A 160 -16.21 -28.36 5.41
N SER A 161 -16.80 -27.34 6.02
CA SER A 161 -17.01 -26.04 5.38
C SER A 161 -15.69 -25.30 5.12
N ILE A 162 -15.66 -24.50 4.04
CA ILE A 162 -14.58 -23.54 3.78
C ILE A 162 -15.12 -22.14 4.05
N VAL A 163 -14.38 -21.36 4.85
CA VAL A 163 -14.64 -19.93 5.11
C VAL A 163 -13.44 -19.12 4.61
N LEU A 164 -13.67 -18.18 3.72
CA LEU A 164 -12.69 -17.19 3.30
C LEU A 164 -12.75 -15.98 4.23
N VAL A 165 -11.62 -15.62 4.82
CA VAL A 165 -11.53 -14.57 5.84
C VAL A 165 -10.66 -13.43 5.34
N PHE A 166 -11.21 -12.22 5.37
CA PHE A 166 -10.58 -10.98 4.93
C PHE A 166 -10.41 -10.00 6.08
N ASP A 167 -9.53 -9.03 5.92
CA ASP A 167 -9.16 -8.02 6.91
C ASP A 167 -10.31 -7.04 7.23
N LYS A 168 -10.95 -6.43 6.23
CA LYS A 168 -12.04 -5.46 6.44
C LYS A 168 -13.09 -5.53 5.34
N SER A 169 -14.28 -5.01 5.64
CA SER A 169 -15.25 -4.68 4.60
C SER A 169 -14.67 -3.59 3.69
N GLY A 170 -14.70 -3.80 2.37
CA GLY A 170 -14.06 -2.89 1.41
C GLY A 170 -12.53 -3.00 1.34
N SER A 171 -11.98 -4.10 1.82
CA SER A 171 -10.56 -4.42 1.81
C SER A 171 -10.03 -4.58 0.38
N ALA A 172 -8.77 -4.18 0.20
CA ALA A 172 -8.02 -4.41 -1.03
C ALA A 172 -7.89 -5.89 -1.37
N ASN A 173 -7.75 -6.76 -0.36
CA ASN A 173 -7.64 -8.21 -0.53
C ASN A 173 -8.93 -8.79 -1.12
N ALA A 174 -10.09 -8.43 -0.58
CA ALA A 174 -11.38 -8.86 -1.07
C ALA A 174 -11.63 -8.35 -2.50
N ARG A 175 -11.42 -7.04 -2.75
CA ARG A 175 -11.55 -6.44 -4.08
C ARG A 175 -10.63 -7.11 -5.10
N TYR A 176 -9.38 -7.39 -4.72
CA TYR A 176 -8.42 -8.04 -5.61
C TYR A 176 -8.90 -9.43 -6.05
N LEU A 177 -9.39 -10.26 -5.12
CA LEU A 177 -9.93 -11.58 -5.49
C LEU A 177 -11.22 -11.46 -6.33
N GLN A 178 -12.10 -10.50 -6.01
CA GLN A 178 -13.28 -10.24 -6.83
C GLN A 178 -12.91 -9.93 -8.29
N GLN A 179 -11.93 -9.06 -8.50
CA GLN A 179 -11.46 -8.70 -9.84
C GLN A 179 -10.72 -9.83 -10.53
N THR A 180 -9.84 -10.55 -9.80
CA THR A 180 -9.06 -11.67 -10.37
C THR A 180 -9.94 -12.80 -10.87
N PHE A 181 -11.05 -13.06 -10.18
CA PHE A 181 -11.99 -14.14 -10.51
C PHE A 181 -13.29 -13.65 -11.13
N GLU A 182 -13.39 -12.36 -11.48
CA GLU A 182 -14.52 -11.74 -12.20
C GLU A 182 -15.86 -11.94 -11.49
N LEU A 183 -15.87 -11.80 -10.15
CA LEU A 183 -17.10 -11.97 -9.38
C LEU A 183 -18.04 -10.77 -9.52
N ASP A 184 -19.34 -11.03 -9.49
CA ASP A 184 -20.36 -10.00 -9.39
C ASP A 184 -20.22 -9.25 -8.04
N LYS A 185 -20.06 -7.92 -8.13
CA LYS A 185 -19.91 -7.06 -6.95
C LYS A 185 -21.19 -6.97 -6.11
N SER A 186 -22.35 -7.29 -6.69
CA SER A 186 -23.64 -7.19 -6.03
C SER A 186 -23.97 -8.39 -5.15
N ALA A 187 -23.30 -9.53 -5.33
CA ALA A 187 -23.59 -10.79 -4.65
C ALA A 187 -22.30 -11.49 -4.20
N LEU A 188 -21.83 -11.15 -3.00
CA LEU A 188 -20.70 -11.86 -2.41
C LEU A 188 -21.08 -13.28 -2.00
N PRO A 189 -20.19 -14.27 -2.21
CA PRO A 189 -20.42 -15.63 -1.75
C PRO A 189 -20.62 -15.70 -0.23
N LYS A 190 -21.51 -16.58 0.22
CA LYS A 190 -21.88 -16.73 1.65
C LYS A 190 -20.73 -17.21 2.54
N ASN A 191 -19.68 -17.77 1.95
CA ASN A 191 -18.49 -18.24 2.66
C ASN A 191 -17.43 -17.15 2.88
N TRP A 192 -17.73 -15.89 2.51
CA TRP A 192 -16.84 -14.76 2.77
C TRP A 192 -17.15 -14.13 4.13
N PHE A 193 -16.12 -13.92 4.93
CA PHE A 193 -16.18 -13.33 6.25
C PHE A 193 -15.13 -12.21 6.37
N ALA A 194 -15.47 -11.11 7.02
CA ALA A 194 -14.55 -10.01 7.28
C ALA A 194 -14.29 -9.87 8.78
N THR A 195 -13.04 -9.62 9.14
CA THR A 195 -12.58 -9.19 10.46
C THR A 195 -12.38 -7.68 10.48
N ASN A 196 -11.61 -7.12 11.41
CA ASN A 196 -11.33 -5.69 11.48
C ASN A 196 -9.90 -5.34 11.06
N SER A 197 -8.99 -6.33 10.90
CA SER A 197 -7.60 -6.13 10.53
C SER A 197 -6.96 -7.41 9.99
N SER A 198 -5.84 -7.27 9.29
CA SER A 198 -5.05 -8.42 8.82
C SER A 198 -4.51 -9.28 9.99
N SER A 199 -4.19 -8.67 11.13
CA SER A 199 -3.81 -9.40 12.36
C SER A 199 -4.95 -10.29 12.86
N GLU A 200 -6.18 -9.78 12.88
CA GLU A 200 -7.36 -10.57 13.27
C GLU A 200 -7.67 -11.70 12.28
N VAL A 201 -7.32 -11.57 10.99
CA VAL A 201 -7.41 -12.69 10.03
C VAL A 201 -6.54 -13.85 10.50
N VAL A 202 -5.28 -13.58 10.85
CA VAL A 202 -4.35 -14.62 11.34
C VAL A 202 -4.85 -15.24 12.64
N ASP A 203 -5.33 -14.45 13.56
CA ASP A 203 -5.90 -14.94 14.81
C ASP A 203 -7.16 -15.81 14.60
N TYR A 204 -8.02 -15.43 13.67
CA TYR A 204 -9.19 -16.22 13.30
C TYR A 204 -8.79 -17.57 12.71
N VAL A 205 -7.89 -17.57 11.74
CA VAL A 205 -7.37 -18.78 11.08
C VAL A 205 -6.70 -19.71 12.08
N SER A 206 -5.93 -19.16 13.04
CA SER A 206 -5.26 -19.96 14.08
C SER A 206 -6.23 -20.74 14.98
N LYS A 207 -7.47 -20.28 15.08
CA LYS A 207 -8.53 -20.89 15.93
C LYS A 207 -9.54 -21.71 15.12
N ASN A 208 -9.57 -21.56 13.80
CA ASN A 208 -10.58 -22.16 12.93
C ASN A 208 -9.95 -22.94 11.80
N LYS A 209 -9.92 -24.29 11.93
CA LYS A 209 -9.28 -25.18 10.97
C LYS A 209 -9.87 -25.12 9.55
N ASN A 210 -11.13 -24.70 9.44
CA ASN A 210 -11.88 -24.60 8.19
C ASN A 210 -11.61 -23.28 7.42
N ALA A 211 -10.92 -22.33 8.03
CA ALA A 211 -10.70 -21.00 7.48
C ALA A 211 -9.53 -20.94 6.53
N ILE A 212 -9.68 -20.15 5.47
CA ILE A 212 -8.60 -19.65 4.61
C ILE A 212 -8.54 -18.14 4.81
N GLY A 213 -7.47 -17.63 5.39
CA GLY A 213 -7.21 -16.22 5.53
C GLY A 213 -6.56 -15.65 4.28
N VAL A 214 -6.92 -14.43 3.93
CA VAL A 214 -6.40 -13.69 2.76
C VAL A 214 -5.69 -12.44 3.24
N ILE A 215 -4.36 -12.41 3.12
CA ILE A 215 -3.51 -11.31 3.61
C ILE A 215 -2.44 -10.94 2.59
N SER A 216 -1.80 -9.78 2.75
CA SER A 216 -0.59 -9.44 1.99
C SER A 216 0.62 -10.18 2.55
N VAL A 217 1.57 -10.53 1.67
CA VAL A 217 2.79 -11.27 2.04
C VAL A 217 3.64 -10.56 3.09
N ASN A 218 3.58 -9.22 3.17
CA ASN A 218 4.36 -8.48 4.17
C ASN A 218 3.99 -8.78 5.63
N TRP A 219 2.81 -9.35 5.89
CA TRP A 219 2.39 -9.79 7.23
C TRP A 219 3.08 -11.07 7.74
N ILE A 220 3.72 -11.82 6.84
CA ILE A 220 4.30 -13.14 7.13
C ILE A 220 5.77 -13.28 6.69
N SER A 221 6.43 -12.20 6.33
CA SER A 221 7.75 -12.25 5.70
C SER A 221 8.89 -11.72 6.54
N ASP A 222 8.63 -10.80 7.45
CA ASP A 222 9.65 -10.27 8.36
C ASP A 222 9.98 -11.29 9.45
N ARG A 223 11.06 -12.03 9.26
CA ARG A 223 11.54 -13.06 10.20
C ARG A 223 12.19 -12.49 11.46
N ASP A 224 12.54 -11.20 11.43
CA ASP A 224 13.15 -10.51 12.57
C ASP A 224 12.05 -9.93 13.48
N ASP A 225 10.80 -9.87 13.01
CA ASP A 225 9.66 -9.45 13.82
C ASP A 225 9.08 -10.63 14.64
N PRO A 226 9.09 -10.57 15.99
CA PRO A 226 8.51 -11.60 16.85
C PRO A 226 7.03 -11.89 16.57
N MET A 227 6.27 -10.93 16.07
CA MET A 227 4.86 -11.11 15.73
C MET A 227 4.71 -12.01 14.49
N THR A 228 5.55 -11.82 13.48
CA THR A 228 5.60 -12.67 12.29
C THR A 228 5.92 -14.13 12.67
N ASP A 229 6.89 -14.35 13.54
CA ASP A 229 7.20 -15.71 14.02
C ASP A 229 6.04 -16.34 14.79
N GLN A 230 5.38 -15.58 15.66
CA GLN A 230 4.18 -16.05 16.35
C GLN A 230 3.04 -16.41 15.37
N PHE A 231 2.88 -15.66 14.30
CA PHE A 231 1.90 -15.95 13.26
C PHE A 231 2.23 -17.24 12.52
N LEU A 232 3.47 -17.39 12.04
CA LEU A 232 3.92 -18.54 11.29
C LEU A 232 3.92 -19.86 12.11
N ASN A 233 4.01 -19.76 13.43
CA ASN A 233 3.85 -20.91 14.32
C ASN A 233 2.40 -21.40 14.44
N LYS A 234 1.41 -20.56 14.13
CA LYS A 234 -0.03 -20.85 14.25
C LYS A 234 -0.71 -21.19 12.94
N ILE A 235 -0.11 -20.78 11.82
CA ILE A 235 -0.69 -20.88 10.49
C ILE A 235 0.27 -21.56 9.52
N ARG A 236 -0.28 -22.02 8.40
CA ARG A 236 0.46 -22.57 7.26
C ARG A 236 0.13 -21.74 6.02
N VAL A 237 1.16 -21.39 5.26
CA VAL A 237 0.99 -20.69 3.98
C VAL A 237 0.61 -21.70 2.91
N VAL A 238 -0.48 -21.41 2.19
CA VAL A 238 -0.96 -22.21 1.07
C VAL A 238 -0.03 -22.03 -0.14
N GLU A 239 0.21 -23.12 -0.84
CA GLU A 239 0.93 -23.15 -2.10
C GLU A 239 -0.07 -23.23 -3.25
N LEU A 240 0.12 -22.42 -4.28
CA LEU A 240 -0.78 -22.33 -5.42
C LEU A 240 -0.11 -22.87 -6.69
N SER A 241 -0.89 -23.56 -7.53
CA SER A 241 -0.42 -23.86 -8.89
C SER A 241 -0.35 -22.57 -9.74
N PRO A 242 0.39 -22.58 -10.86
CA PRO A 242 0.35 -21.49 -11.82
C PRO A 242 -1.09 -21.13 -12.24
N ARG A 243 -1.28 -19.89 -12.67
CA ARG A 243 -2.59 -19.41 -13.15
C ARG A 243 -3.03 -20.12 -14.42
N ASP A 244 -2.10 -20.36 -15.32
CA ASP A 244 -2.32 -21.07 -16.56
C ASP A 244 -2.21 -22.57 -16.31
N ALA A 245 -3.31 -23.29 -16.48
CA ALA A 245 -3.35 -24.76 -16.31
C ALA A 245 -2.42 -25.51 -17.28
N SER A 246 -2.09 -24.92 -18.43
CA SER A 246 -1.14 -25.50 -19.39
C SER A 246 0.31 -25.48 -18.88
N GLN A 247 0.62 -24.62 -17.91
CA GLN A 247 1.93 -24.54 -17.26
C GLN A 247 2.02 -25.41 -16.00
N PHE A 248 0.93 -26.05 -15.61
CA PHE A 248 0.92 -26.89 -14.42
C PHE A 248 1.55 -28.26 -14.68
N THR A 249 2.75 -28.45 -14.18
CA THR A 249 3.53 -29.71 -14.26
C THR A 249 3.53 -30.50 -12.96
N GLY A 250 2.64 -30.17 -12.03
CA GLY A 250 2.56 -30.77 -10.69
C GLY A 250 3.15 -29.91 -9.59
N GLU A 251 3.70 -28.74 -9.93
CA GLU A 251 4.39 -27.85 -9.00
C GLU A 251 3.45 -26.83 -8.39
N PHE A 252 3.65 -26.54 -7.10
CA PHE A 252 2.94 -25.50 -6.35
C PHE A 252 3.95 -24.51 -5.78
N TYR A 253 3.55 -23.24 -5.68
CA TYR A 253 4.43 -22.14 -5.31
C TYR A 253 3.89 -21.39 -4.11
N LYS A 254 4.75 -21.10 -3.14
CA LYS A 254 4.51 -20.11 -2.07
C LYS A 254 4.72 -18.69 -2.60
N PRO A 255 4.19 -17.67 -1.90
CA PRO A 255 4.38 -16.26 -2.28
C PRO A 255 5.81 -15.76 -1.98
N TYR A 256 6.84 -16.50 -2.42
CA TYR A 256 8.22 -16.09 -2.28
C TYR A 256 8.64 -15.16 -3.42
N GLN A 257 9.51 -14.20 -3.13
CA GLN A 257 9.99 -13.21 -4.09
C GLN A 257 10.48 -13.80 -5.41
N ALA A 258 11.18 -14.93 -5.36
CA ALA A 258 11.65 -15.63 -6.55
C ALA A 258 10.48 -16.03 -7.46
N TYR A 259 9.43 -16.62 -6.89
CA TYR A 259 8.26 -17.06 -7.64
C TYR A 259 7.35 -15.89 -8.09
N ILE A 260 7.37 -14.77 -7.34
CA ILE A 260 6.72 -13.52 -7.77
C ILE A 260 7.47 -12.96 -8.98
N ALA A 261 8.80 -12.87 -8.92
CA ALA A 261 9.64 -12.35 -10.01
C ALA A 261 9.55 -13.20 -11.29
N LEU A 262 9.47 -14.53 -11.13
CA LEU A 262 9.31 -15.50 -12.24
C LEU A 262 7.84 -15.61 -12.72
N LYS A 263 6.90 -14.89 -12.10
CA LYS A 263 5.46 -14.95 -12.39
C LYS A 263 4.85 -16.34 -12.23
N GLN A 264 5.46 -17.17 -11.38
CA GLN A 264 4.99 -18.52 -11.06
C GLN A 264 3.90 -18.50 -9.98
N TYR A 265 4.03 -17.59 -8.99
CA TYR A 265 2.96 -17.37 -8.01
C TYR A 265 1.82 -16.54 -8.64
N PRO A 266 0.57 -17.03 -8.62
CA PRO A 266 -0.49 -16.46 -9.47
C PRO A 266 -1.20 -15.22 -8.92
N LEU A 267 -1.11 -14.94 -7.61
CA LEU A 267 -1.82 -13.85 -6.94
C LEU A 267 -0.88 -12.69 -6.61
N THR A 268 -0.58 -11.88 -7.62
CA THR A 268 0.31 -10.72 -7.48
C THR A 268 -0.38 -9.43 -7.89
N ARG A 269 -0.03 -8.31 -7.23
CA ARG A 269 -0.59 -6.98 -7.50
C ARG A 269 0.43 -5.89 -7.28
N ASP A 270 0.32 -4.81 -8.02
CA ASP A 270 1.17 -3.64 -7.87
C ASP A 270 0.76 -2.82 -6.63
N VAL A 271 1.72 -2.17 -5.99
CA VAL A 271 1.49 -1.24 -4.87
C VAL A 271 2.00 0.13 -5.25
N PHE A 272 1.19 1.16 -4.96
CA PHE A 272 1.43 2.53 -5.35
C PHE A 272 1.37 3.48 -4.17
N ILE A 273 2.19 4.53 -4.22
CA ILE A 273 1.96 5.77 -3.50
C ILE A 273 1.32 6.75 -4.47
N ILE A 274 0.15 7.27 -4.14
CA ILE A 274 -0.59 8.24 -4.94
C ILE A 274 -0.62 9.55 -4.17
N SER A 275 0.18 10.53 -4.61
CA SER A 275 0.27 11.85 -3.99
C SER A 275 -0.52 12.88 -4.76
N ARG A 276 -1.32 13.70 -4.04
CA ARG A 276 -2.03 14.86 -4.59
C ARG A 276 -1.21 16.15 -4.56
N GLU A 277 0.03 16.10 -4.09
CA GLU A 277 0.88 17.28 -4.01
C GLU A 277 1.25 17.83 -5.39
N GLY A 278 0.91 19.10 -5.64
CA GLY A 278 1.30 19.81 -6.85
C GLY A 278 2.75 20.33 -6.86
N ARG A 279 3.50 20.12 -5.77
CA ARG A 279 4.88 20.59 -5.55
C ARG A 279 5.74 19.50 -4.92
N ASN A 280 7.02 19.78 -4.73
CA ASN A 280 7.92 18.91 -3.99
C ASN A 280 7.81 19.21 -2.48
N GLY A 281 6.82 18.63 -1.84
CA GLY A 281 6.60 18.66 -0.40
C GLY A 281 7.02 17.37 0.29
N LEU A 282 6.66 17.23 1.57
CA LEU A 282 7.06 16.08 2.38
C LEU A 282 6.44 14.76 1.89
N GLY A 283 5.21 14.78 1.34
CA GLY A 283 4.61 13.58 0.74
C GLY A 283 5.36 13.10 -0.50
N THR A 284 5.87 14.03 -1.33
CA THR A 284 6.76 13.70 -2.44
C THR A 284 8.11 13.18 -1.95
N GLY A 285 8.64 13.75 -0.85
CA GLY A 285 9.88 13.30 -0.21
C GLY A 285 9.76 11.87 0.32
N PHE A 286 8.68 11.57 1.04
CA PHE A 286 8.41 10.21 1.53
C PHE A 286 8.26 9.21 0.37
N ALA A 287 7.51 9.55 -0.67
CA ALA A 287 7.36 8.70 -1.86
C ALA A 287 8.72 8.44 -2.56
N ALA A 288 9.58 9.47 -2.66
CA ALA A 288 10.92 9.33 -3.21
C ALA A 288 11.84 8.46 -2.34
N PHE A 289 11.72 8.54 -1.02
CA PHE A 289 12.44 7.68 -0.08
C PHE A 289 12.04 6.21 -0.26
N VAL A 290 10.73 5.90 -0.23
CA VAL A 290 10.22 4.53 -0.40
C VAL A 290 10.59 3.95 -1.76
N ALA A 291 10.57 4.75 -2.82
CA ALA A 291 11.00 4.34 -4.16
C ALA A 291 12.54 4.33 -4.34
N GLY A 292 13.28 4.90 -3.41
CA GLY A 292 14.75 4.96 -3.39
C GLY A 292 15.40 3.67 -2.86
N ASP A 293 16.74 3.64 -2.89
CA ASP A 293 17.52 2.44 -2.54
C ASP A 293 17.19 1.90 -1.14
N GLN A 294 17.06 2.77 -0.14
CA GLN A 294 16.76 2.36 1.24
C GLN A 294 15.37 1.77 1.38
N GLY A 295 14.33 2.46 0.90
CA GLY A 295 12.96 1.94 0.94
C GLY A 295 12.82 0.64 0.14
N GLN A 296 13.45 0.54 -1.03
CA GLN A 296 13.39 -0.68 -1.83
C GLN A 296 14.08 -1.88 -1.14
N ARG A 297 15.08 -1.65 -0.30
CA ARG A 297 15.66 -2.70 0.56
C ARG A 297 14.68 -3.16 1.64
N LEU A 298 13.96 -2.23 2.28
CA LEU A 298 12.91 -2.55 3.25
C LEU A 298 11.78 -3.35 2.59
N ILE A 299 11.30 -2.92 1.43
CA ILE A 299 10.30 -3.67 0.65
C ILE A 299 10.76 -5.11 0.40
N ARG A 300 12.03 -5.30 0.07
CA ARG A 300 12.60 -6.63 -0.12
C ARG A 300 12.64 -7.44 1.18
N LEU A 301 13.00 -6.85 2.31
CA LEU A 301 12.99 -7.51 3.61
C LEU A 301 11.58 -7.94 4.01
N MET A 302 10.57 -7.14 3.67
CA MET A 302 9.16 -7.42 3.91
C MET A 302 8.55 -8.44 2.91
N GLY A 303 9.38 -9.17 2.15
CA GLY A 303 8.94 -10.26 1.26
C GLY A 303 8.28 -9.83 -0.05
N MET A 304 8.11 -8.53 -0.28
CA MET A 304 7.55 -7.99 -1.50
C MET A 304 8.64 -7.81 -2.57
N LEU A 305 8.24 -7.80 -3.85
CA LEU A 305 9.18 -7.55 -4.93
C LEU A 305 9.34 -6.02 -5.12
N PRO A 306 10.57 -5.47 -4.96
CA PRO A 306 10.82 -4.06 -5.18
C PRO A 306 10.48 -3.61 -6.60
N ALA A 307 9.95 -2.39 -6.76
CA ALA A 307 9.60 -1.87 -8.09
C ALA A 307 10.81 -1.37 -8.89
N THR A 308 11.84 -0.85 -8.22
CA THR A 308 13.00 -0.20 -8.86
C THR A 308 14.32 -0.94 -8.64
N MET A 309 14.39 -1.84 -7.66
CA MET A 309 15.59 -2.61 -7.36
C MET A 309 15.53 -3.97 -8.06
N PRO A 310 16.51 -4.33 -8.90
CA PRO A 310 16.53 -5.65 -9.53
C PRO A 310 16.77 -6.76 -8.49
N VAL A 311 15.96 -7.79 -8.53
CA VAL A 311 16.15 -9.01 -7.72
C VAL A 311 17.03 -9.97 -8.51
N ARG A 312 18.18 -10.33 -7.93
CA ARG A 312 19.08 -11.34 -8.51
C ARG A 312 18.56 -12.73 -8.16
N LEU A 313 18.10 -13.45 -9.15
CA LEU A 313 17.76 -14.87 -9.01
C LEU A 313 19.02 -15.71 -9.17
N ILE A 314 19.32 -16.56 -8.19
CA ILE A 314 20.42 -17.52 -8.25
C ILE A 314 19.80 -18.91 -8.31
N GLN A 315 20.03 -19.63 -9.38
CA GLN A 315 19.73 -21.08 -9.40
C GLN A 315 20.76 -21.77 -8.52
N VAL A 316 20.30 -22.43 -7.48
CA VAL A 316 21.11 -23.34 -6.68
C VAL A 316 20.94 -24.72 -7.33
N ASN A 317 22.00 -25.19 -8.00
CA ASN A 317 22.04 -26.52 -8.60
C ASN A 317 22.19 -27.59 -7.50
#